data_cc305aaed3478e5a8b454f24cc154ae5
#
_entry.id   cc305aaed3478e5a8b454f24cc154ae5
#
_cell.length_a   1.000
_cell.length_b   1.000
_cell.length_c   1.000
_cell.angle_alpha   90.00
_cell.angle_beta   90.00
_cell.angle_gamma   90.00
#
_symmetry.space_group_name_H-M   'P 1'
#
loop_
_entity.id
_entity.type
_entity.pdbx_description
1 polymer ?
#
loop_
_entity_poly.entity_id
_entity_poly.type
_entity_poly.pdbx_seq_one_letter_code
_entity_poly.pdbx_strand_id
1 'polypeptide(L)'
;VNGPVLVLAGAGSGKTTAMIHRIVQMIHFGDGWVQANASITKEDTAYLKDYIADKQPADLERLCSILAVQPIQPWHILAITFTNKAANELRSRLLQAIGEECASMLHASTFHSACVRILRRSISKLGYDSNFTIYDTDDSQRLMKSCIADADVSEKQFPPRAVLTEISLAKDR
;
A
#
# COMPACT_ATOMS: atom_id res chain seq x y z
N VAL A 1 6.35 -2.56 17.03
CA VAL A 1 7.26 -3.53 16.40
C VAL A 1 8.02 -2.82 15.30
N ASN A 2 9.31 -2.60 15.50
CA ASN A 2 10.20 -1.99 14.50
C ASN A 2 10.77 -3.13 13.64
N GLY A 3 10.46 -3.11 12.33
CA GLY A 3 10.94 -4.10 11.37
C GLY A 3 9.81 -4.87 10.67
N PRO A 4 10.17 -5.77 9.73
CA PRO A 4 9.22 -6.55 8.97
C PRO A 4 8.44 -7.53 9.88
N VAL A 5 7.13 -7.59 9.70
CA VAL A 5 6.23 -8.47 10.43
C VAL A 5 5.45 -9.34 9.44
N LEU A 6 5.50 -10.65 9.63
CA LEU A 6 4.69 -11.61 8.88
C LEU A 6 3.50 -12.04 9.73
N VAL A 7 2.29 -11.85 9.21
CA VAL A 7 1.04 -12.29 9.85
C VAL A 7 0.45 -13.46 9.06
N LEU A 8 0.49 -14.64 9.64
CA LEU A 8 -0.12 -15.85 9.08
C LEU A 8 -1.56 -16.00 9.60
N ALA A 9 -2.52 -15.99 8.68
CA ALA A 9 -3.92 -16.05 9.07
C ALA A 9 -4.78 -16.62 7.93
N GLY A 10 -5.77 -17.47 8.27
CA GLY A 10 -6.70 -18.08 7.32
C GLY A 10 -7.67 -17.10 6.66
N ALA A 11 -8.46 -17.58 5.71
CA ALA A 11 -9.55 -16.79 5.13
C ALA A 11 -10.58 -16.43 6.22
N GLY A 12 -11.13 -15.22 6.16
CA GLY A 12 -12.14 -14.75 7.15
C GLY A 12 -11.61 -14.39 8.54
N SER A 13 -10.31 -14.52 8.81
CA SER A 13 -9.69 -14.26 10.12
C SER A 13 -9.54 -12.78 10.52
N GLY A 14 -10.05 -11.85 9.70
CA GLY A 14 -9.95 -10.42 10.00
C GLY A 14 -8.63 -9.74 9.62
N LYS A 15 -7.77 -10.36 8.76
CA LYS A 15 -6.48 -9.77 8.34
C LYS A 15 -6.58 -8.32 7.85
N THR A 16 -7.55 -8.06 6.98
CA THR A 16 -7.77 -6.71 6.44
C THR A 16 -8.18 -5.75 7.54
N THR A 17 -9.04 -6.18 8.46
CA THR A 17 -9.46 -5.38 9.62
C THR A 17 -8.28 -5.06 10.52
N ALA A 18 -7.44 -6.05 10.84
CA ALA A 18 -6.23 -5.83 11.64
C ALA A 18 -5.25 -4.85 10.97
N MET A 19 -5.09 -4.95 9.64
CA MET A 19 -4.26 -4.02 8.88
C MET A 19 -4.82 -2.58 8.93
N ILE A 20 -6.14 -2.42 8.77
CA ILE A 20 -6.80 -1.11 8.87
C ILE A 20 -6.59 -0.52 10.26
N HIS A 21 -6.86 -1.28 11.31
CA HIS A 21 -6.63 -0.80 12.69
C HIS A 21 -5.16 -0.42 12.92
N ARG A 22 -4.22 -1.16 12.35
CA ARG A 22 -2.81 -0.81 12.44
C ARG A 22 -2.48 0.51 11.73
N ILE A 23 -3.05 0.74 10.54
CA ILE A 23 -2.89 2.00 9.80
C ILE A 23 -3.49 3.17 10.60
N VAL A 24 -4.70 3.01 11.11
CA VAL A 24 -5.38 4.00 11.96
C VAL A 24 -4.52 4.35 13.19
N GLN A 25 -4.00 3.33 13.85
CA GLN A 25 -3.15 3.52 15.03
C GLN A 25 -1.86 4.27 14.68
N MET A 26 -1.21 3.94 13.55
CA MET A 26 0.01 4.63 13.13
C MET A 26 -0.24 6.11 12.80
N ILE A 27 -1.39 6.43 12.20
CA ILE A 27 -1.75 7.80 11.83
C ILE A 27 -2.11 8.62 13.07
N HIS A 28 -2.90 8.06 13.98
CA HIS A 28 -3.38 8.80 15.15
C HIS A 28 -2.36 8.84 16.30
N PHE A 29 -1.65 7.74 16.55
CA PHE A 29 -0.84 7.60 17.75
C PHE A 29 0.65 7.33 17.49
N GLY A 30 1.03 6.97 16.24
CA GLY A 30 2.42 6.66 15.92
C GLY A 30 3.02 5.59 16.82
N ASP A 31 4.12 5.91 17.49
CA ASP A 31 4.81 5.06 18.45
C ASP A 31 4.26 5.16 19.90
N GLY A 32 3.14 5.87 20.11
CA GLY A 32 2.49 6.03 21.42
C GLY A 32 2.09 4.71 22.10
N TRP A 33 2.04 3.61 21.35
CA TRP A 33 1.89 2.26 21.88
C TRP A 33 3.13 1.74 22.64
N VAL A 34 4.32 2.17 22.26
CA VAL A 34 5.61 1.66 22.79
C VAL A 34 6.28 2.68 23.70
N GLN A 35 6.02 3.96 23.46
CA GLN A 35 6.64 5.07 24.15
C GLN A 35 5.57 5.97 24.76
N ALA A 36 5.79 6.42 25.98
CA ALA A 36 4.95 7.44 26.56
C ALA A 36 5.33 8.82 26.01
N ASN A 37 4.32 9.65 25.75
CA ASN A 37 4.55 11.05 25.42
C ASN A 37 5.17 11.75 26.66
N ALA A 38 6.34 12.34 26.49
CA ALA A 38 7.07 13.00 27.56
C ALA A 38 6.37 14.28 28.10
N SER A 39 5.38 14.78 27.36
CA SER A 39 4.67 16.03 27.68
C SER A 39 3.36 15.82 28.46
N ILE A 40 3.07 14.60 28.93
CA ILE A 40 1.84 14.28 29.68
C ILE A 40 1.77 15.05 31.00
N THR A 41 0.69 15.80 31.16
CA THR A 41 0.41 16.57 32.37
C THR A 41 -0.36 15.76 33.44
N LYS A 42 -0.50 16.31 34.64
CA LYS A 42 -1.36 15.71 35.66
C LYS A 42 -2.85 15.72 35.26
N GLU A 43 -3.27 16.76 34.55
CA GLU A 43 -4.62 16.90 34.04
C GLU A 43 -4.92 15.83 32.95
N ASP A 44 -3.96 15.58 32.04
CA ASP A 44 -4.06 14.52 31.06
C ASP A 44 -4.14 13.14 31.71
N THR A 45 -3.37 12.92 32.76
CA THR A 45 -3.43 11.67 33.54
C THR A 45 -4.80 11.49 34.21
N ALA A 46 -5.39 12.55 34.73
CA ALA A 46 -6.74 12.51 35.29
C ALA A 46 -7.78 12.22 34.22
N TYR A 47 -7.69 12.90 33.08
CA TYR A 47 -8.55 12.66 31.91
C TYR A 47 -8.51 11.20 31.45
N LEU A 48 -7.31 10.62 31.28
CA LEU A 48 -7.17 9.22 30.87
C LEU A 48 -7.75 8.23 31.89
N LYS A 49 -7.60 8.51 33.19
CA LYS A 49 -8.22 7.68 34.25
C LYS A 49 -9.76 7.71 34.19
N ASP A 50 -10.33 8.88 33.97
CA ASP A 50 -11.79 9.01 33.85
C ASP A 50 -12.30 8.40 32.55
N TYR A 51 -11.57 8.49 31.45
CA TYR A 51 -11.87 7.80 30.20
C TYR A 51 -11.85 6.27 30.37
N ILE A 52 -10.80 5.70 30.99
CA ILE A 52 -10.70 4.25 31.23
C ILE A 52 -11.81 3.77 32.20
N ALA A 53 -12.28 4.63 33.10
CA ALA A 53 -13.36 4.32 34.02
C ALA A 53 -14.77 4.53 33.42
N ASP A 54 -14.90 4.73 32.09
CA ASP A 54 -16.16 5.02 31.38
C ASP A 54 -16.95 6.21 31.95
N LYS A 55 -16.29 7.16 32.59
CA LYS A 55 -16.92 8.35 33.16
C LYS A 55 -17.14 9.48 32.15
N GLN A 56 -16.49 9.38 31.00
CA GLN A 56 -16.62 10.36 29.92
C GLN A 56 -16.47 9.70 28.54
N PRO A 57 -17.12 10.26 27.50
CA PRO A 57 -17.02 9.75 26.15
C PRO A 57 -15.59 9.93 25.59
N ALA A 58 -15.23 9.12 24.60
CA ALA A 58 -13.98 9.24 23.88
C ALA A 58 -13.97 10.54 23.07
N ASP A 59 -12.98 11.39 23.32
CA ASP A 59 -12.58 12.50 22.48
C ASP A 59 -11.29 12.10 21.76
N LEU A 60 -11.39 11.74 20.48
CA LEU A 60 -10.27 11.23 19.69
C LEU A 60 -9.18 12.29 19.54
N GLU A 61 -9.53 13.54 19.33
CA GLU A 61 -8.58 14.64 19.16
C GLU A 61 -7.76 14.82 20.43
N ARG A 62 -8.41 14.84 21.58
CA ARG A 62 -7.73 14.92 22.87
C ARG A 62 -6.90 13.69 23.18
N LEU A 63 -7.39 12.49 22.90
CA LEU A 63 -6.62 11.25 23.04
C LEU A 63 -5.37 11.26 22.16
N CYS A 64 -5.49 11.70 20.90
CA CYS A 64 -4.33 11.86 20.03
C CYS A 64 -3.33 12.87 20.58
N SER A 65 -3.78 14.03 21.05
CA SER A 65 -2.87 15.05 21.61
C SER A 65 -2.08 14.56 22.82
N ILE A 66 -2.69 13.71 23.64
CA ILE A 66 -2.05 13.14 24.85
C ILE A 66 -1.14 11.95 24.52
N LEU A 67 -1.62 11.03 23.66
CA LEU A 67 -1.00 9.71 23.49
C LEU A 67 -0.10 9.62 22.25
N ALA A 68 -0.19 10.55 21.31
CA ALA A 68 0.58 10.45 20.08
C ALA A 68 2.08 10.69 20.31
N VAL A 69 2.87 9.79 19.73
CA VAL A 69 4.33 9.90 19.68
C VAL A 69 4.76 9.65 18.25
N GLN A 70 5.25 10.67 17.55
CA GLN A 70 5.68 10.62 16.17
C GLN A 70 4.64 9.99 15.23
N PRO A 71 3.41 10.52 15.14
CA PRO A 71 2.37 10.00 14.27
C PRO A 71 2.84 10.00 12.81
N ILE A 72 2.51 8.92 12.09
CA ILE A 72 2.92 8.76 10.70
C ILE A 72 1.95 9.50 9.80
N GLN A 73 2.50 10.30 8.90
CA GLN A 73 1.68 11.01 7.91
C GLN A 73 1.11 10.02 6.88
N PRO A 74 -0.16 10.16 6.45
CA PRO A 74 -0.82 9.22 5.56
C PRO A 74 -0.06 8.94 4.25
N TRP A 75 0.60 9.94 3.67
CA TRP A 75 1.39 9.79 2.44
C TRP A 75 2.68 8.98 2.59
N HIS A 76 3.10 8.67 3.81
CA HIS A 76 4.22 7.74 4.08
C HIS A 76 3.77 6.28 4.16
N ILE A 77 2.47 6.00 4.02
CA ILE A 77 1.93 4.65 4.10
C ILE A 77 1.60 4.15 2.69
N LEU A 78 2.18 3.01 2.35
CA LEU A 78 1.88 2.28 1.12
C LEU A 78 1.21 0.95 1.47
N ALA A 79 -0.09 0.84 1.17
CA ALA A 79 -0.87 -0.37 1.37
C ALA A 79 -1.15 -1.05 0.02
N ILE A 80 -0.61 -2.26 -0.16
CA ILE A 80 -0.65 -2.96 -1.45
C ILE A 80 -1.53 -4.20 -1.36
N THR A 81 -2.34 -4.43 -2.40
CA THR A 81 -3.16 -5.62 -2.58
C THR A 81 -2.90 -6.25 -3.95
N PHE A 82 -3.41 -7.47 -4.16
CA PHE A 82 -3.26 -8.15 -5.45
C PHE A 82 -4.34 -7.77 -6.46
N THR A 83 -5.55 -7.44 -6.02
CA THR A 83 -6.69 -7.19 -6.92
C THR A 83 -7.25 -5.79 -6.75
N ASN A 84 -7.80 -5.23 -7.84
CA ASN A 84 -8.48 -3.94 -7.81
C ASN A 84 -9.69 -3.94 -6.84
N LYS A 85 -10.41 -5.07 -6.77
CA LYS A 85 -11.52 -5.23 -5.82
C LYS A 85 -11.05 -5.06 -4.38
N ALA A 86 -9.97 -5.75 -3.99
CA ALA A 86 -9.41 -5.65 -2.64
C ALA A 86 -8.83 -4.24 -2.37
N ALA A 87 -8.20 -3.60 -3.36
CA ALA A 87 -7.72 -2.24 -3.23
C ALA A 87 -8.85 -1.23 -3.00
N ASN A 88 -9.97 -1.37 -3.74
CA ASN A 88 -11.13 -0.51 -3.57
C ASN A 88 -11.83 -0.74 -2.22
N GLU A 89 -11.97 -1.99 -1.79
CA GLU A 89 -12.51 -2.33 -0.47
C GLU A 89 -11.64 -1.74 0.65
N LEU A 90 -10.32 -1.86 0.53
CA LEU A 90 -9.37 -1.28 1.48
C LEU A 90 -9.52 0.25 1.57
N ARG A 91 -9.59 0.94 0.43
CA ARG A 91 -9.81 2.39 0.39
C ARG A 91 -11.12 2.80 1.05
N SER A 92 -12.22 2.08 0.73
CA SER A 92 -13.53 2.36 1.30
C SER A 92 -13.54 2.23 2.82
N ARG A 93 -12.89 1.19 3.36
CA ARG A 93 -12.78 0.99 4.81
C ARG A 93 -11.86 2.00 5.49
N LEU A 94 -10.77 2.40 4.83
CA LEU A 94 -9.89 3.46 5.33
C LEU A 94 -10.62 4.80 5.36
N LEU A 95 -11.38 5.13 4.30
CA LEU A 95 -12.22 6.33 4.25
C LEU A 95 -13.17 6.41 5.46
N GLN A 96 -13.81 5.29 5.80
CA GLN A 96 -14.69 5.22 6.97
C GLN A 96 -13.95 5.37 8.30
N ALA A 97 -12.70 4.91 8.37
CA ALA A 97 -11.95 4.85 9.62
C ALA A 97 -11.16 6.14 9.94
N ILE A 98 -10.64 6.84 8.92
CA ILE A 98 -9.75 8.02 9.09
C ILE A 98 -10.25 9.28 8.37
N GLY A 99 -11.44 9.22 7.76
CA GLY A 99 -12.02 10.34 7.01
C GLY A 99 -11.43 10.53 5.61
N GLU A 100 -12.11 11.35 4.80
CA GLU A 100 -11.79 11.54 3.37
C GLU A 100 -10.43 12.20 3.15
N GLU A 101 -10.12 13.22 3.91
CA GLU A 101 -8.87 13.95 3.78
C GLU A 101 -7.65 13.04 4.00
N CYS A 102 -7.58 12.35 5.12
CA CYS A 102 -6.48 11.43 5.44
C CYS A 102 -6.43 10.24 4.47
N ALA A 103 -7.59 9.65 4.12
CA ALA A 103 -7.65 8.50 3.23
C ALA A 103 -7.19 8.83 1.80
N SER A 104 -7.45 10.05 1.31
CA SER A 104 -7.02 10.51 -0.02
C SER A 104 -5.50 10.63 -0.16
N MET A 105 -4.82 10.96 0.92
CA MET A 105 -3.36 11.09 0.97
C MET A 105 -2.64 9.74 1.09
N LEU A 106 -3.33 8.69 1.53
CA LEU A 106 -2.75 7.37 1.72
C LEU A 106 -2.65 6.61 0.39
N HIS A 107 -1.54 5.92 0.17
CA HIS A 107 -1.31 5.15 -1.05
C HIS A 107 -1.83 3.70 -0.90
N ALA A 108 -3.13 3.49 -1.17
CA ALA A 108 -3.73 2.16 -1.23
C ALA A 108 -3.97 1.75 -2.69
N SER A 109 -3.31 0.69 -3.18
CA SER A 109 -3.38 0.28 -4.59
C SER A 109 -2.99 -1.19 -4.80
N THR A 110 -3.10 -1.67 -6.05
CA THR A 110 -2.47 -2.94 -6.42
C THR A 110 -0.96 -2.78 -6.63
N PHE A 111 -0.21 -3.90 -6.58
CA PHE A 111 1.22 -3.91 -6.91
C PHE A 111 1.51 -3.22 -8.23
N HIS A 112 0.80 -3.61 -9.30
CA HIS A 112 0.98 -3.03 -10.63
C HIS A 112 0.78 -1.51 -10.61
N SER A 113 -0.28 -1.02 -9.99
CA SER A 113 -0.56 0.43 -9.90
C SER A 113 0.50 1.18 -9.10
N ALA A 114 1.00 0.59 -8.02
CA ALA A 114 2.08 1.16 -7.23
C ALA A 114 3.38 1.23 -8.05
N CYS A 115 3.76 0.15 -8.72
CA CYS A 115 4.94 0.09 -9.58
C CYS A 115 4.87 1.10 -10.73
N VAL A 116 3.72 1.21 -11.41
CA VAL A 116 3.51 2.22 -12.46
C VAL A 116 3.74 3.63 -11.94
N ARG A 117 3.22 3.95 -10.75
CA ARG A 117 3.41 5.27 -10.14
C ARG A 117 4.89 5.55 -9.84
N ILE A 118 5.61 4.57 -9.29
CA ILE A 118 7.04 4.68 -9.01
C ILE A 118 7.83 4.87 -10.32
N LEU A 119 7.53 4.05 -11.33
CA LEU A 119 8.21 4.12 -12.62
C LEU A 119 7.94 5.45 -13.33
N ARG A 120 6.69 5.91 -13.39
CA ARG A 120 6.36 7.23 -13.97
C ARG A 120 7.18 8.37 -13.35
N ARG A 121 7.53 8.25 -12.09
CA ARG A 121 8.29 9.26 -11.36
C ARG A 121 9.80 9.16 -11.52
N SER A 122 10.32 7.96 -11.76
CA SER A 122 11.76 7.68 -11.60
C SER A 122 12.39 6.96 -12.77
N ILE A 123 11.63 6.56 -13.80
CA ILE A 123 12.12 5.70 -14.89
C ILE A 123 13.17 6.40 -15.77
N SER A 124 13.18 7.74 -15.81
CA SER A 124 14.19 8.51 -16.50
C SER A 124 15.62 8.23 -15.98
N LYS A 125 15.75 7.83 -14.70
CA LYS A 125 17.05 7.39 -14.14
C LYS A 125 17.59 6.11 -14.77
N LEU A 126 16.73 5.34 -15.43
CA LEU A 126 17.09 4.13 -16.18
C LEU A 126 17.19 4.39 -17.70
N GLY A 127 17.10 5.65 -18.14
CA GLY A 127 17.23 6.03 -19.55
C GLY A 127 15.94 5.86 -20.37
N TYR A 128 14.79 5.63 -19.74
CA TYR A 128 13.50 5.52 -20.42
C TYR A 128 12.64 6.78 -20.26
N ASP A 129 11.76 7.01 -21.22
CA ASP A 129 10.76 8.10 -21.12
C ASP A 129 9.68 7.76 -20.09
N SER A 130 9.25 8.77 -19.32
CA SER A 130 8.14 8.65 -18.36
C SER A 130 6.79 8.37 -19.04
N ASN A 131 6.64 8.65 -20.33
CA ASN A 131 5.44 8.41 -21.15
C ASN A 131 5.36 6.98 -21.71
N PHE A 132 6.04 6.01 -21.11
CA PHE A 132 5.99 4.62 -21.54
C PHE A 132 4.56 4.07 -21.59
N THR A 133 4.31 3.20 -22.56
CA THR A 133 3.06 2.46 -22.69
C THR A 133 3.12 1.16 -21.90
N ILE A 134 2.02 0.82 -21.24
CA ILE A 134 1.88 -0.46 -20.54
C ILE A 134 1.15 -1.41 -21.48
N TYR A 135 1.82 -2.46 -21.88
CA TYR A 135 1.25 -3.51 -22.71
C TYR A 135 0.54 -4.55 -21.86
N ASP A 136 -0.66 -4.93 -22.27
CA ASP A 136 -1.30 -6.13 -21.76
C ASP A 136 -0.76 -7.39 -22.47
N THR A 137 -1.34 -8.55 -22.14
CA THR A 137 -0.91 -9.84 -22.71
C THR A 137 -1.12 -9.88 -24.23
N ASP A 138 -2.21 -9.30 -24.71
CA ASP A 138 -2.55 -9.32 -26.15
C ASP A 138 -1.68 -8.34 -26.92
N ASP A 139 -1.43 -7.16 -26.37
CA ASP A 139 -0.49 -6.17 -26.93
C ASP A 139 0.91 -6.75 -27.05
N SER A 140 1.39 -7.41 -25.99
CA SER A 140 2.70 -8.06 -25.97
C SER A 140 2.81 -9.17 -27.04
N GLN A 141 1.75 -9.95 -27.22
CA GLN A 141 1.73 -10.98 -28.25
C GLN A 141 1.71 -10.41 -29.67
N ARG A 142 0.93 -9.33 -29.90
CA ARG A 142 0.89 -8.64 -31.21
C ARG A 142 2.25 -8.05 -31.55
N LEU A 143 2.89 -7.37 -30.60
CA LEU A 143 4.23 -6.84 -30.79
C LEU A 143 5.24 -7.96 -31.09
N MET A 144 5.19 -9.07 -30.34
CA MET A 144 6.09 -10.20 -30.58
C MET A 144 5.89 -10.84 -31.96
N LYS A 145 4.66 -10.94 -32.45
CA LYS A 145 4.39 -11.39 -33.84
C LYS A 145 5.05 -10.47 -34.86
N SER A 146 4.95 -9.15 -34.67
CA SER A 146 5.62 -8.20 -35.56
C SER A 146 7.14 -8.39 -35.54
N CYS A 147 7.74 -8.50 -34.33
CA CYS A 147 9.17 -8.73 -34.21
C CYS A 147 9.65 -10.04 -34.85
N ILE A 148 8.87 -11.12 -34.75
CA ILE A 148 9.17 -12.41 -35.39
C ILE A 148 9.10 -12.28 -36.93
N ALA A 149 8.11 -11.57 -37.45
CA ALA A 149 8.00 -11.30 -38.88
C ALA A 149 9.13 -10.42 -39.41
N ASP A 150 9.50 -9.37 -38.66
CA ASP A 150 10.60 -8.46 -39.01
C ASP A 150 11.98 -9.17 -38.96
N ALA A 151 12.11 -10.22 -38.14
CA ALA A 151 13.30 -11.07 -38.09
C ALA A 151 13.35 -12.17 -39.15
N ASP A 152 12.34 -12.23 -40.04
CA ASP A 152 12.19 -13.26 -41.11
C ASP A 152 12.23 -14.69 -40.59
N VAL A 153 11.58 -14.93 -39.42
CA VAL A 153 11.53 -16.22 -38.74
C VAL A 153 10.09 -16.75 -38.74
N SER A 154 9.94 -18.06 -38.81
CA SER A 154 8.61 -18.70 -38.85
C SER A 154 7.93 -18.70 -37.48
N GLU A 155 6.70 -18.17 -37.38
CA GLU A 155 5.85 -18.28 -36.18
C GLU A 155 5.59 -19.73 -35.75
N LYS A 156 5.67 -20.69 -36.65
CA LYS A 156 5.51 -22.13 -36.31
C LYS A 156 6.68 -22.67 -35.55
N GLN A 157 7.88 -22.19 -35.85
CA GLN A 157 9.12 -22.57 -35.11
C GLN A 157 9.28 -21.78 -33.85
N PHE A 158 8.87 -20.52 -33.87
CA PHE A 158 9.00 -19.60 -32.70
C PHE A 158 7.64 -19.01 -32.35
N PRO A 159 6.77 -19.76 -31.66
CA PRO A 159 5.47 -19.23 -31.25
C PRO A 159 5.63 -18.01 -30.33
N PRO A 160 4.93 -16.89 -30.56
CA PRO A 160 5.09 -15.64 -29.79
C PRO A 160 5.03 -15.82 -28.29
N ARG A 161 4.14 -16.67 -27.80
CA ARG A 161 4.03 -16.98 -26.35
C ARG A 161 5.28 -17.66 -25.78
N ALA A 162 5.86 -18.59 -26.54
CA ALA A 162 7.06 -19.29 -26.10
C ALA A 162 8.25 -18.33 -26.04
N VAL A 163 8.42 -17.48 -27.04
CA VAL A 163 9.48 -16.45 -27.08
C VAL A 163 9.31 -15.46 -25.91
N LEU A 164 8.10 -14.99 -25.66
CA LEU A 164 7.83 -14.09 -24.52
C LEU A 164 8.14 -14.76 -23.17
N THR A 165 7.85 -16.06 -23.03
CA THR A 165 8.18 -16.82 -21.83
C THR A 165 9.69 -16.91 -21.62
N GLU A 166 10.45 -17.23 -22.68
CA GLU A 166 11.92 -17.29 -22.59
C GLU A 166 12.55 -15.93 -22.26
N ILE A 167 12.03 -14.84 -22.84
CA ILE A 167 12.47 -13.49 -22.52
C ILE A 167 12.19 -13.17 -21.06
N SER A 168 11.01 -13.54 -20.52
CA SER A 168 10.66 -13.33 -19.12
C SER A 168 11.61 -14.09 -18.21
N LEU A 169 11.85 -15.38 -18.48
CA LEU A 169 12.79 -16.20 -17.73
C LEU A 169 14.22 -15.66 -17.75
N ALA A 170 14.64 -15.09 -18.88
CA ALA A 170 15.96 -14.49 -19.00
C ALA A 170 16.11 -13.19 -18.21
N LYS A 171 15.00 -12.43 -18.04
CA LYS A 171 14.99 -11.19 -17.24
C LYS A 171 14.90 -11.45 -15.73
N ASP A 172 14.43 -12.61 -15.31
CA ASP A 172 14.30 -13.00 -13.91
C ASP A 172 15.59 -13.58 -13.31
N ARG A 173 16.64 -13.76 -14.14
CA ARG A 173 18.00 -14.23 -13.75
C ARG A 173 18.93 -13.05 -13.48
#